data_35ae1eee37154c1f50f453255155973e
#
_entry.id   35ae1eee37154c1f50f453255155973e
#
_cell.length_a   1.000
_cell.length_b   1.000
_cell.length_c   1.000
_cell.angle_alpha   90.00
_cell.angle_beta   90.00
_cell.angle_gamma   90.00
#
_symmetry.space_group_name_H-M   'P 1'
#
loop_
_entity.id
_entity.type
_entity.pdbx_description
1 polymer ?
#
loop_
_entity_poly.entity_id
_entity_poly.type
_entity_poly.pdbx_seq_one_letter_code
_entity_poly.pdbx_strand_id
1 'polypeptide(L)'
;DGDGTDFPFWPDNHYLGLIHADGNGLGQLLIHLGEQARSCPEVFIDLFRDFSTAITEATRAAAQDATRQVLLPARGNPHETKAAGAVPARPIVLGGDDLTILVRADLAMPFTRAFLTGFEQMSREKLKPLCGKYPTIEDVPEALTAGAGIAFVKSNHPFHLAHELAESLARFAKDRAKEQKDDKGRIPPTLAFHRVTTASHGDYENLRHQEMTHGPDNARVMTTLGAYGIDRRPPAALADLEALVQLLGREEMARGPARQLLT
;
A
#
# COMPACT_ATOMS: atom_id res chain seq x y z
N ASP A 1 -0.90 -34.03 -2.19
CA ASP A 1 -2.18 -33.91 -2.87
C ASP A 1 -3.30 -33.76 -1.83
N GLY A 2 -3.28 -32.67 -1.06
CA GLY A 2 -4.44 -32.24 -0.29
C GLY A 2 -5.37 -31.49 -1.26
N ASP A 3 -6.65 -31.77 -1.20
CA ASP A 3 -7.61 -30.92 -1.88
C ASP A 3 -7.40 -29.50 -1.30
N GLY A 4 -7.21 -28.47 -2.10
CA GLY A 4 -6.76 -27.14 -1.69
C GLY A 4 -7.66 -26.40 -0.70
N THR A 5 -8.62 -27.07 -0.08
CA THR A 5 -9.62 -26.52 0.84
C THR A 5 -9.04 -26.16 2.22
N ASP A 6 -7.86 -26.68 2.55
CA ASP A 6 -7.25 -26.51 3.88
C ASP A 6 -6.25 -25.36 4.00
N PHE A 7 -5.98 -24.61 2.90
CA PHE A 7 -4.97 -23.56 2.92
C PHE A 7 -5.63 -22.18 3.15
N PRO A 8 -5.20 -21.41 4.15
CA PRO A 8 -5.86 -20.15 4.53
C PRO A 8 -5.81 -19.06 3.45
N PHE A 9 -5.01 -19.27 2.41
CA PHE A 9 -4.92 -18.41 1.24
C PHE A 9 -5.93 -18.69 0.13
N TRP A 10 -6.74 -19.76 0.26
CA TRP A 10 -7.72 -20.13 -0.75
C TRP A 10 -9.08 -19.51 -0.43
N PRO A 11 -9.35 -18.26 -0.81
CA PRO A 11 -10.71 -17.77 -0.84
C PRO A 11 -11.47 -18.48 -1.98
N ASP A 12 -12.77 -18.56 -1.89
CA ASP A 12 -13.64 -19.19 -2.89
C ASP A 12 -13.40 -18.71 -4.33
N ASN A 13 -12.84 -17.50 -4.49
CA ASN A 13 -12.56 -16.89 -5.79
C ASN A 13 -11.10 -17.09 -6.27
N HIS A 14 -10.23 -17.76 -5.49
CA HIS A 14 -8.81 -18.00 -5.78
C HIS A 14 -7.97 -16.76 -6.08
N TYR A 15 -8.34 -15.58 -5.55
CA TYR A 15 -7.56 -14.36 -5.67
C TYR A 15 -6.66 -14.12 -4.46
N LEU A 16 -5.47 -13.62 -4.76
CA LEU A 16 -4.49 -13.13 -3.80
C LEU A 16 -4.27 -11.63 -4.05
N GLY A 17 -3.90 -10.90 -3.00
CA GLY A 17 -3.40 -9.54 -3.10
C GLY A 17 -1.90 -9.53 -2.87
N LEU A 18 -1.12 -9.14 -3.88
CA LEU A 18 0.28 -8.80 -3.70
C LEU A 18 0.36 -7.30 -3.43
N ILE A 19 0.85 -6.95 -2.26
CA ILE A 19 1.00 -5.58 -1.78
C ILE A 19 2.48 -5.23 -1.85
N HIS A 20 2.79 -4.09 -2.48
CA HIS A 20 4.08 -3.43 -2.35
C HIS A 20 3.85 -2.02 -1.81
N ALA A 21 4.57 -1.65 -0.75
CA ALA A 21 4.52 -0.33 -0.14
C ALA A 21 5.93 0.20 0.08
N ASP A 22 6.14 1.48 -0.17
CA ASP A 22 7.44 2.14 -0.11
C ASP A 22 7.28 3.59 0.38
N GLY A 23 8.24 4.07 1.17
CA GLY A 23 8.24 5.37 1.81
C GLY A 23 8.20 6.55 0.82
N ASN A 24 7.44 7.59 1.17
CA ASN A 24 7.33 8.80 0.36
C ASN A 24 8.52 9.73 0.59
N GLY A 25 9.24 10.10 -0.48
CA GLY A 25 10.24 11.16 -0.47
C GLY A 25 11.54 10.85 0.29
N LEU A 26 11.77 9.60 0.70
CA LEU A 26 12.90 9.22 1.54
C LEU A 26 14.25 9.53 0.87
N GLY A 27 14.40 9.27 -0.43
CA GLY A 27 15.63 9.56 -1.16
C GLY A 27 16.01 11.05 -1.13
N GLN A 28 15.03 11.95 -1.31
CA GLN A 28 15.26 13.40 -1.26
C GLN A 28 15.62 13.85 0.17
N LEU A 29 14.96 13.28 1.16
CA LEU A 29 15.25 13.54 2.56
C LEU A 29 16.68 13.14 2.93
N LEU A 30 17.14 11.96 2.51
CA LEU A 30 18.50 11.50 2.77
C LEU A 30 19.56 12.38 2.09
N ILE A 31 19.29 12.86 0.87
CA ILE A 31 20.16 13.82 0.18
C ILE A 31 20.26 15.12 1.00
N HIS A 32 19.12 15.66 1.44
CA HIS A 32 19.05 16.89 2.21
C HIS A 32 19.77 16.78 3.56
N LEU A 33 19.53 15.70 4.31
CA LEU A 33 20.25 15.42 5.56
C LEU A 33 21.75 15.28 5.35
N GLY A 34 22.17 14.65 4.23
CA GLY A 34 23.57 14.53 3.83
C GLY A 34 24.22 15.88 3.51
N GLU A 35 23.50 16.79 2.90
CA GLU A 35 23.97 18.15 2.61
C GLU A 35 24.19 18.97 3.89
N GLN A 36 23.29 18.91 4.83
CA GLN A 36 23.41 19.59 6.11
C GLN A 36 24.59 19.05 6.95
N ALA A 37 24.83 17.76 6.91
CA ALA A 37 25.89 17.11 7.67
C ALA A 37 27.28 17.15 7.00
N ARG A 38 27.44 17.78 5.81
CA ARG A 38 28.73 17.85 5.08
C ARG A 38 29.89 18.44 5.90
N SER A 39 29.59 19.39 6.78
CA SER A 39 30.59 20.04 7.64
C SER A 39 31.01 19.19 8.84
N CYS A 40 30.32 18.09 9.11
CA CYS A 40 30.59 17.22 10.24
C CYS A 40 30.31 15.73 9.87
N PRO A 41 31.26 15.05 9.20
CA PRO A 41 31.09 13.69 8.69
C PRO A 41 30.75 12.65 9.77
N GLU A 42 31.26 12.83 11.00
CA GLU A 42 30.96 11.94 12.13
C GLU A 42 29.48 12.01 12.53
N VAL A 43 28.93 13.21 12.58
CA VAL A 43 27.49 13.43 12.85
C VAL A 43 26.65 12.79 11.76
N PHE A 44 27.09 12.86 10.50
CA PHE A 44 26.35 12.25 9.38
C PHE A 44 26.25 10.73 9.51
N ILE A 45 27.35 10.05 9.84
CA ILE A 45 27.35 8.58 9.98
C ILE A 45 26.38 8.13 11.06
N ASP A 46 26.42 8.79 12.22
CA ASP A 46 25.53 8.45 13.33
C ASP A 46 24.07 8.81 13.06
N LEU A 47 23.82 9.99 12.49
CA LEU A 47 22.48 10.39 12.06
C LEU A 47 21.89 9.42 11.06
N PHE A 48 22.65 9.04 10.01
CA PHE A 48 22.19 8.12 8.98
C PHE A 48 21.87 6.74 9.55
N ARG A 49 22.70 6.24 10.46
CA ARG A 49 22.47 4.96 11.15
C ARG A 49 21.22 5.00 12.00
N ASP A 50 21.06 6.04 12.82
CA ASP A 50 19.90 6.20 13.70
C ASP A 50 18.62 6.38 12.90
N PHE A 51 18.66 7.17 11.84
CA PHE A 51 17.54 7.39 10.95
C PHE A 51 17.12 6.09 10.23
N SER A 52 18.06 5.36 9.65
CA SER A 52 17.79 4.07 9.00
C SER A 52 17.22 3.04 9.99
N THR A 53 17.73 3.03 11.22
CA THR A 53 17.22 2.18 12.30
C THR A 53 15.79 2.56 12.66
N ALA A 54 15.51 3.86 12.84
CA ALA A 54 14.19 4.37 13.18
C ALA A 54 13.14 4.00 12.13
N ILE A 55 13.50 4.12 10.83
CA ILE A 55 12.60 3.74 9.72
C ILE A 55 12.34 2.23 9.74
N THR A 56 13.38 1.42 9.82
CA THR A 56 13.25 -0.04 9.86
C THR A 56 12.36 -0.50 11.02
N GLU A 57 12.53 0.11 12.19
CA GLU A 57 11.70 -0.18 13.36
C GLU A 57 10.24 0.27 13.16
N ALA A 58 10.02 1.44 12.55
CA ALA A 58 8.69 1.95 12.26
C ALA A 58 7.95 1.04 11.27
N THR A 59 8.61 0.63 10.18
CA THR A 59 8.06 -0.30 9.18
C THR A 59 7.69 -1.63 9.81
N ARG A 60 8.59 -2.18 10.62
CA ARG A 60 8.33 -3.44 11.33
C ARG A 60 7.17 -3.32 12.32
N ALA A 61 7.12 -2.26 13.11
CA ALA A 61 6.06 -2.02 14.07
C ALA A 61 4.69 -1.85 13.37
N ALA A 62 4.64 -1.07 12.28
CA ALA A 62 3.44 -0.90 11.48
C ALA A 62 2.94 -2.21 10.87
N ALA A 63 3.85 -3.03 10.30
CA ALA A 63 3.52 -4.34 9.76
C ALA A 63 3.01 -5.31 10.84
N GLN A 64 3.60 -5.30 12.02
CA GLN A 64 3.14 -6.10 13.15
C GLN A 64 1.77 -5.66 13.64
N ASP A 65 1.52 -4.36 13.70
CA ASP A 65 0.24 -3.83 14.14
C ASP A 65 -0.87 -4.13 13.12
N ALA A 66 -0.63 -3.90 11.83
CA ALA A 66 -1.55 -4.28 10.75
C ALA A 66 -1.83 -5.81 10.76
N THR A 67 -0.82 -6.63 11.05
CA THR A 67 -0.99 -8.08 11.22
C THR A 67 -1.91 -8.42 12.38
N ARG A 68 -1.75 -7.77 13.53
CA ARG A 68 -2.63 -7.99 14.70
C ARG A 68 -4.06 -7.57 14.43
N GLN A 69 -4.25 -6.43 13.74
CA GLN A 69 -5.58 -5.88 13.48
C GLN A 69 -6.35 -6.67 12.41
N VAL A 70 -5.68 -7.15 11.36
CA VAL A 70 -6.34 -7.64 10.16
C VAL A 70 -6.10 -9.14 9.93
N LEU A 71 -4.85 -9.60 10.04
CA LEU A 71 -4.49 -10.96 9.63
C LEU A 71 -4.71 -11.99 10.75
N LEU A 72 -4.41 -11.65 11.99
CA LEU A 72 -4.61 -12.60 13.11
C LEU A 72 -6.07 -12.94 13.35
N PRO A 73 -7.05 -12.01 13.26
CA PRO A 73 -8.46 -12.36 13.35
C PRO A 73 -8.95 -13.30 12.24
N ALA A 74 -8.30 -13.24 11.06
CA ALA A 74 -8.65 -14.03 9.89
C ALA A 74 -7.88 -15.36 9.77
N ARG A 75 -7.07 -15.73 10.79
CA ARG A 75 -6.38 -17.02 10.84
C ARG A 75 -7.38 -18.17 10.88
N GLY A 76 -7.03 -19.29 10.22
CA GLY A 76 -7.87 -20.48 10.19
C GLY A 76 -8.19 -21.02 11.57
N ASN A 77 -9.41 -21.53 11.75
CA ASN A 77 -9.84 -22.16 12.99
C ASN A 77 -9.09 -23.48 13.19
N PRO A 78 -8.40 -23.69 14.34
CA PRO A 78 -7.67 -24.94 14.65
C PRO A 78 -8.53 -26.20 14.60
N HIS A 79 -9.84 -26.07 14.75
CA HIS A 79 -10.75 -27.22 14.79
C HIS A 79 -11.37 -27.56 13.42
N GLU A 80 -11.19 -26.73 12.41
CA GLU A 80 -11.85 -26.87 11.11
C GLU A 80 -10.91 -27.22 9.95
N THR A 81 -9.60 -26.90 10.07
CA THR A 81 -8.63 -27.15 9.00
C THR A 81 -7.28 -27.66 9.50
N LYS A 82 -6.55 -28.44 8.70
CA LYS A 82 -5.17 -28.86 8.99
C LYS A 82 -4.19 -27.68 9.02
N ALA A 83 -4.55 -26.55 8.46
CA ALA A 83 -3.80 -25.28 8.49
C ALA A 83 -4.13 -24.43 9.73
N ALA A 84 -4.58 -25.06 10.78
CA ALA A 84 -4.97 -24.50 12.06
C ALA A 84 -3.99 -23.44 12.58
N GLY A 85 -4.44 -22.23 12.70
CA GLY A 85 -3.65 -21.10 13.20
C GLY A 85 -2.71 -20.46 12.19
N ALA A 86 -2.71 -20.88 10.91
CA ALA A 86 -1.92 -20.24 9.88
C ALA A 86 -2.49 -18.85 9.55
N VAL A 87 -1.62 -17.85 9.52
CA VAL A 87 -1.97 -16.49 9.13
C VAL A 87 -2.11 -16.44 7.61
N PRO A 88 -3.20 -15.89 7.04
CA PRO A 88 -3.43 -15.85 5.60
C PRO A 88 -2.58 -14.78 4.89
N ALA A 89 -1.28 -14.79 5.16
CA ALA A 89 -0.31 -13.85 4.60
C ALA A 89 1.10 -14.45 4.55
N ARG A 90 1.88 -14.01 3.57
CA ARG A 90 3.30 -14.37 3.43
C ARG A 90 4.13 -13.12 3.16
N PRO A 91 4.90 -12.61 4.15
CA PRO A 91 5.83 -11.52 3.91
C PRO A 91 6.95 -12.01 2.99
N ILE A 92 7.33 -11.18 2.02
CA ILE A 92 8.40 -11.42 1.05
C ILE A 92 9.57 -10.50 1.36
N VAL A 93 9.28 -9.19 1.52
CA VAL A 93 10.25 -8.15 1.91
C VAL A 93 9.67 -7.38 3.09
N LEU A 94 10.49 -7.14 4.08
CA LEU A 94 10.21 -6.25 5.21
C LEU A 94 11.53 -5.68 5.71
N GLY A 95 11.88 -4.49 5.24
CA GLY A 95 13.15 -3.86 5.61
C GLY A 95 13.29 -2.45 5.07
N GLY A 96 14.00 -1.60 5.81
CA GLY A 96 14.02 -0.18 5.50
C GLY A 96 12.62 0.40 5.57
N ASP A 97 12.20 1.07 4.51
CA ASP A 97 10.85 1.61 4.30
C ASP A 97 9.96 0.72 3.43
N ASP A 98 10.49 -0.44 2.97
CA ASP A 98 9.82 -1.33 2.04
C ASP A 98 9.04 -2.45 2.74
N LEU A 99 7.84 -2.70 2.25
CA LEU A 99 7.03 -3.87 2.54
C LEU A 99 6.56 -4.51 1.24
N THR A 100 6.87 -5.80 1.05
CA THR A 100 6.21 -6.64 0.04
C THR A 100 5.61 -7.85 0.73
N ILE A 101 4.30 -8.03 0.59
CA ILE A 101 3.56 -9.11 1.24
C ILE A 101 2.46 -9.67 0.33
N LEU A 102 2.33 -10.98 0.32
CA LEU A 102 1.22 -11.68 -0.31
C LEU A 102 0.18 -11.98 0.77
N VAL A 103 -1.08 -11.62 0.52
CA VAL A 103 -2.19 -11.84 1.45
C VAL A 103 -3.41 -12.39 0.71
N ARG A 104 -4.34 -12.99 1.45
CA ARG A 104 -5.65 -13.34 0.89
C ARG A 104 -6.35 -12.07 0.40
N ALA A 105 -6.98 -12.13 -0.77
CA ALA A 105 -7.44 -10.93 -1.49
C ALA A 105 -8.40 -10.04 -0.68
N ASP A 106 -9.31 -10.62 0.09
CA ASP A 106 -10.27 -9.90 0.93
C ASP A 106 -9.60 -9.08 2.06
N LEU A 107 -8.38 -9.48 2.46
CA LEU A 107 -7.60 -8.82 3.51
C LEU A 107 -6.60 -7.77 2.97
N ALA A 108 -6.37 -7.73 1.66
CA ALA A 108 -5.33 -6.88 1.08
C ALA A 108 -5.60 -5.39 1.31
N MET A 109 -6.81 -4.92 1.05
CA MET A 109 -7.18 -3.51 1.23
C MET A 109 -7.14 -3.08 2.70
N PRO A 110 -7.84 -3.78 3.64
CA PRO A 110 -7.79 -3.43 5.05
C PRO A 110 -6.38 -3.52 5.65
N PHE A 111 -5.56 -4.50 5.24
CA PHE A 111 -4.18 -4.59 5.68
C PHE A 111 -3.34 -3.41 5.20
N THR A 112 -3.42 -3.05 3.92
CA THR A 112 -2.68 -1.92 3.35
C THR A 112 -3.04 -0.62 4.04
N ARG A 113 -4.33 -0.38 4.28
CA ARG A 113 -4.80 0.80 5.01
C ARG A 113 -4.24 0.85 6.44
N ALA A 114 -4.32 -0.27 7.18
CA ALA A 114 -3.78 -0.35 8.54
C ALA A 114 -2.25 -0.12 8.55
N PHE A 115 -1.53 -0.71 7.59
CA PHE A 115 -0.09 -0.53 7.46
C PHE A 115 0.29 0.92 7.18
N LEU A 116 -0.33 1.57 6.19
CA LEU A 116 -0.01 2.96 5.81
C LEU A 116 -0.31 3.94 6.95
N THR A 117 -1.43 3.76 7.65
CA THR A 117 -1.77 4.56 8.84
C THR A 117 -0.78 4.32 9.97
N GLY A 118 -0.47 3.05 10.24
CA GLY A 118 0.48 2.66 11.28
C GLY A 118 1.90 3.15 10.99
N PHE A 119 2.35 3.10 9.73
CA PHE A 119 3.67 3.57 9.34
C PHE A 119 3.86 5.06 9.62
N GLU A 120 2.89 5.91 9.33
CA GLU A 120 2.94 7.33 9.67
C GLU A 120 3.02 7.54 11.18
N GLN A 121 2.21 6.81 11.95
CA GLN A 121 2.22 6.93 13.41
C GLN A 121 3.55 6.44 14.00
N MET A 122 4.01 5.24 13.62
CA MET A 122 5.23 4.65 14.16
C MET A 122 6.47 5.45 13.76
N SER A 123 6.52 5.96 12.51
CA SER A 123 7.64 6.82 12.09
C SER A 123 7.69 8.12 12.90
N ARG A 124 6.56 8.72 13.23
CA ARG A 124 6.49 9.90 14.13
C ARG A 124 7.09 9.60 15.49
N GLU A 125 6.74 8.45 16.07
CA GLU A 125 7.26 8.04 17.37
C GLU A 125 8.77 7.77 17.35
N LYS A 126 9.26 7.14 16.28
CA LYS A 126 10.66 6.75 16.12
C LYS A 126 11.58 7.89 15.69
N LEU A 127 11.08 8.87 14.94
CA LEU A 127 11.86 10.03 14.49
C LEU A 127 11.95 11.13 15.55
N LYS A 128 10.95 11.26 16.41
CA LYS A 128 10.91 12.30 17.45
C LYS A 128 12.19 12.39 18.31
N PRO A 129 12.82 11.29 18.76
CA PRO A 129 14.07 11.36 19.53
C PRO A 129 15.24 11.94 18.74
N LEU A 130 15.26 11.79 17.38
CA LEU A 130 16.35 12.27 16.54
C LEU A 130 16.42 13.80 16.51
N CYS A 131 15.28 14.49 16.51
CA CYS A 131 15.22 15.96 16.59
C CYS A 131 15.94 16.50 17.83
N GLY A 132 15.83 15.81 18.97
CA GLY A 132 16.54 16.19 20.20
C GLY A 132 18.02 15.81 20.21
N LYS A 133 18.38 14.69 19.57
CA LYS A 133 19.75 14.18 19.50
C LYS A 133 20.62 14.96 18.53
N TYR A 134 20.02 15.47 17.43
CA TYR A 134 20.73 16.19 16.36
C TYR A 134 20.15 17.60 16.16
N PRO A 135 20.31 18.52 17.14
CA PRO A 135 19.68 19.85 17.11
C PRO A 135 20.23 20.78 16.02
N THR A 136 21.36 20.44 15.42
CA THR A 136 21.97 21.19 14.31
C THR A 136 21.42 20.75 12.96
N ILE A 137 20.64 19.67 12.88
CA ILE A 137 20.01 19.19 11.67
C ILE A 137 18.58 19.72 11.66
N GLU A 138 18.34 20.63 10.72
CA GLU A 138 17.01 21.18 10.47
C GLU A 138 16.23 20.21 9.57
N ASP A 139 14.88 20.31 9.59
CA ASP A 139 13.99 19.59 8.69
C ASP A 139 13.98 18.05 8.81
N VAL A 140 14.33 17.49 9.97
CA VAL A 140 13.94 16.10 10.25
C VAL A 140 12.41 16.05 10.27
N PRO A 141 11.78 15.25 9.40
CA PRO A 141 10.31 15.24 9.30
C PRO A 141 9.69 14.73 10.59
N GLU A 142 8.56 15.30 10.99
CA GLU A 142 7.80 14.83 12.16
C GLU A 142 7.34 13.38 11.98
N ALA A 143 7.00 13.00 10.75
CA ALA A 143 6.57 11.66 10.39
C ALA A 143 6.85 11.39 8.91
N LEU A 144 6.99 10.13 8.55
CA LEU A 144 7.03 9.66 7.17
C LEU A 144 5.70 9.04 6.80
N THR A 145 5.35 9.13 5.53
CA THR A 145 4.21 8.45 4.93
C THR A 145 4.69 7.47 3.86
N ALA A 146 3.82 6.61 3.38
CA ALA A 146 4.16 5.68 2.32
C ALA A 146 3.08 5.65 1.23
N GLY A 147 3.47 5.24 0.03
CA GLY A 147 2.57 4.88 -1.06
C GLY A 147 2.54 3.37 -1.25
N ALA A 148 1.38 2.82 -1.62
CA ALA A 148 1.24 1.39 -1.83
C ALA A 148 0.54 1.04 -3.14
N GLY A 149 0.92 -0.12 -3.71
CA GLY A 149 0.24 -0.77 -4.82
C GLY A 149 -0.28 -2.14 -4.42
N ILE A 150 -1.50 -2.47 -4.85
CA ILE A 150 -2.10 -3.79 -4.63
C ILE A 150 -2.43 -4.42 -5.97
N ALA A 151 -1.74 -5.49 -6.33
CA ALA A 151 -2.08 -6.32 -7.47
C ALA A 151 -2.97 -7.49 -7.01
N PHE A 152 -4.24 -7.49 -7.42
CA PHE A 152 -5.14 -8.63 -7.20
C PHE A 152 -4.99 -9.62 -8.34
N VAL A 153 -4.46 -10.80 -8.06
CA VAL A 153 -4.11 -11.82 -9.05
C VAL A 153 -4.68 -13.18 -8.67
N LYS A 154 -4.90 -14.04 -9.66
CA LYS A 154 -5.21 -15.45 -9.41
C LYS A 154 -4.00 -16.15 -8.77
N SER A 155 -4.25 -17.18 -7.95
CA SER A 155 -3.21 -17.94 -7.23
C SER A 155 -2.17 -18.60 -8.14
N ASN A 156 -2.51 -18.86 -9.41
CA ASN A 156 -1.61 -19.40 -10.43
C ASN A 156 -0.93 -18.34 -11.30
N HIS A 157 -1.12 -17.05 -11.00
CA HIS A 157 -0.48 -15.96 -11.75
C HIS A 157 1.02 -15.93 -11.43
N PRO A 158 1.91 -15.69 -12.43
CA PRO A 158 3.34 -15.61 -12.20
C PRO A 158 3.70 -14.50 -11.20
N PHE A 159 4.44 -14.84 -10.15
CA PHE A 159 4.77 -13.92 -9.06
C PHE A 159 5.49 -12.65 -9.53
N HIS A 160 6.47 -12.79 -10.45
CA HIS A 160 7.24 -11.65 -10.93
C HIS A 160 6.35 -10.60 -11.63
N LEU A 161 5.36 -11.03 -12.42
CA LEU A 161 4.42 -10.11 -13.09
C LEU A 161 3.50 -9.42 -12.10
N ALA A 162 3.05 -10.13 -11.06
CA ALA A 162 2.26 -9.54 -9.98
C ALA A 162 3.09 -8.50 -9.20
N HIS A 163 4.38 -8.78 -8.97
CA HIS A 163 5.30 -7.88 -8.27
C HIS A 163 5.57 -6.61 -9.09
N GLU A 164 5.92 -6.74 -10.37
CA GLU A 164 6.10 -5.60 -11.27
C GLU A 164 4.86 -4.71 -11.33
N LEU A 165 3.67 -5.30 -11.37
CA LEU A 165 2.41 -4.55 -11.33
C LEU A 165 2.22 -3.84 -9.98
N ALA A 166 2.47 -4.51 -8.85
CA ALA A 166 2.34 -3.90 -7.54
C ALA A 166 3.32 -2.73 -7.33
N GLU A 167 4.57 -2.85 -7.80
CA GLU A 167 5.56 -1.76 -7.81
C GLU A 167 5.10 -0.60 -8.69
N SER A 168 4.59 -0.89 -9.90
CA SER A 168 4.08 0.14 -10.82
C SER A 168 2.90 0.90 -10.21
N LEU A 169 1.97 0.19 -9.54
CA LEU A 169 0.86 0.77 -8.81
C LEU A 169 1.33 1.64 -7.63
N ALA A 170 2.31 1.18 -6.86
CA ALA A 170 2.88 1.96 -5.75
C ALA A 170 3.54 3.24 -6.26
N ARG A 171 4.31 3.14 -7.35
CA ARG A 171 4.91 4.32 -8.02
C ARG A 171 3.86 5.31 -8.47
N PHE A 172 2.81 4.83 -9.14
CA PHE A 172 1.68 5.66 -9.55
C PHE A 172 1.01 6.36 -8.37
N ALA A 173 0.73 5.63 -7.27
CA ALA A 173 0.16 6.19 -6.05
C ALA A 173 1.05 7.29 -5.45
N LYS A 174 2.36 7.05 -5.37
CA LYS A 174 3.35 8.03 -4.88
C LYS A 174 3.41 9.28 -5.75
N ASP A 175 3.35 9.15 -7.07
CA ASP A 175 3.40 10.31 -7.96
C ASP A 175 2.14 11.16 -7.82
N ARG A 176 0.96 10.54 -7.71
CA ARG A 176 -0.29 11.25 -7.42
C ARG A 176 -0.30 11.90 -6.03
N ALA A 177 0.30 11.24 -5.03
CA ALA A 177 0.44 11.81 -3.70
C ALA A 177 1.33 13.07 -3.67
N LYS A 178 2.41 13.11 -4.47
CA LYS A 178 3.29 14.28 -4.59
C LYS A 178 2.57 15.53 -5.10
N GLU A 179 1.54 15.35 -5.94
CA GLU A 179 0.69 16.45 -6.43
C GLU A 179 -0.22 17.03 -5.33
N GLN A 180 -0.37 16.33 -4.20
CA GLN A 180 -1.28 16.61 -3.08
C GLN A 180 -0.54 16.97 -1.78
N LYS A 181 0.68 17.48 -1.88
CA LYS A 181 1.43 17.95 -0.71
C LYS A 181 0.64 19.03 0.03
N ASP A 182 0.66 18.95 1.36
CA ASP A 182 0.11 20.03 2.19
C ASP A 182 1.07 21.24 2.24
N ASP A 183 0.60 22.32 2.91
CA ASP A 183 1.36 23.57 3.07
C ASP A 183 2.71 23.37 3.78
N LYS A 184 2.88 22.26 4.50
CA LYS A 184 4.13 21.85 5.17
C LYS A 184 4.99 20.91 4.32
N GLY A 185 4.58 20.63 3.08
CA GLY A 185 5.27 19.72 2.17
C GLY A 185 5.08 18.22 2.47
N ARG A 186 4.20 17.85 3.43
CA ARG A 186 3.89 16.46 3.72
C ARG A 186 3.15 15.83 2.56
N ILE A 187 3.65 14.70 2.09
CA ILE A 187 3.01 13.87 1.06
C ILE A 187 1.99 12.96 1.76
N PRO A 188 0.71 12.95 1.35
CA PRO A 188 -0.30 12.10 1.99
C PRO A 188 -0.06 10.60 1.71
N PRO A 189 -0.42 9.70 2.65
CA PRO A 189 -0.40 8.27 2.38
C PRO A 189 -1.46 7.91 1.35
N THR A 190 -1.07 7.15 0.33
CA THR A 190 -1.92 6.81 -0.83
C THR A 190 -1.75 5.36 -1.24
N LEU A 191 -2.78 4.80 -1.83
CA LEU A 191 -2.70 3.50 -2.48
C LEU A 191 -3.34 3.52 -3.87
N ALA A 192 -2.87 2.65 -4.75
CA ALA A 192 -3.53 2.28 -6.00
C ALA A 192 -3.69 0.76 -6.05
N PHE A 193 -4.68 0.28 -6.76
CA PHE A 193 -4.89 -1.14 -6.92
C PHE A 193 -5.39 -1.49 -8.32
N HIS A 194 -5.11 -2.72 -8.73
CA HIS A 194 -5.63 -3.27 -9.98
C HIS A 194 -5.93 -4.76 -9.81
N ARG A 195 -7.04 -5.21 -10.41
CA ARG A 195 -7.38 -6.62 -10.48
C ARG A 195 -7.10 -7.15 -11.88
N VAL A 196 -6.13 -8.06 -11.98
CA VAL A 196 -5.79 -8.72 -13.24
C VAL A 196 -6.92 -9.66 -13.64
N THR A 197 -7.57 -9.34 -14.76
CA THR A 197 -8.67 -10.14 -15.36
C THR A 197 -8.30 -10.74 -16.70
N THR A 198 -7.25 -10.22 -17.33
CA THR A 198 -6.76 -10.62 -18.66
C THR A 198 -5.32 -11.10 -18.59
N ALA A 199 -4.82 -11.66 -19.68
CA ALA A 199 -3.40 -12.00 -19.81
C ALA A 199 -2.51 -10.79 -20.15
N SER A 200 -3.05 -9.58 -20.11
CA SER A 200 -2.30 -8.34 -20.32
C SER A 200 -1.21 -8.20 -19.29
N HIS A 201 0.01 -7.95 -19.73
CA HIS A 201 1.19 -7.73 -18.92
C HIS A 201 1.72 -6.35 -19.23
N GLY A 202 2.08 -5.59 -18.21
CA GLY A 202 2.67 -4.28 -18.44
C GLY A 202 2.63 -3.35 -17.22
N ASP A 203 3.24 -2.21 -17.40
CA ASP A 203 3.16 -1.09 -16.49
C ASP A 203 1.70 -0.61 -16.32
N TYR A 204 1.35 -0.20 -15.10
CA TYR A 204 -0.02 0.22 -14.76
C TYR A 204 -0.52 1.39 -15.62
N GLU A 205 0.33 2.32 -16.02
CA GLU A 205 -0.04 3.41 -16.92
C GLU A 205 -0.54 2.88 -18.27
N ASN A 206 0.13 1.89 -18.84
CA ASN A 206 -0.29 1.25 -20.08
C ASN A 206 -1.62 0.51 -19.90
N LEU A 207 -1.78 -0.25 -18.81
CA LEU A 207 -3.04 -0.94 -18.49
C LEU A 207 -4.20 0.06 -18.32
N ARG A 208 -3.96 1.18 -17.66
CA ARG A 208 -4.95 2.25 -17.46
C ARG A 208 -5.41 2.84 -18.79
N HIS A 209 -4.52 3.05 -19.73
CA HIS A 209 -4.87 3.54 -21.07
C HIS A 209 -5.58 2.50 -21.93
N GLN A 210 -5.18 1.24 -21.86
CA GLN A 210 -5.71 0.19 -22.72
C GLN A 210 -7.03 -0.40 -22.21
N GLU A 211 -7.13 -0.63 -20.89
CA GLU A 211 -8.26 -1.35 -20.29
C GLU A 211 -9.29 -0.44 -19.60
N MET A 212 -8.87 0.76 -19.17
CA MET A 212 -9.71 1.63 -18.33
C MET A 212 -10.04 2.97 -18.98
N THR A 213 -9.64 3.18 -20.22
CA THR A 213 -9.95 4.40 -20.97
C THR A 213 -10.80 4.04 -22.19
N HIS A 214 -12.01 4.56 -22.25
CA HIS A 214 -13.00 4.22 -23.27
C HIS A 214 -13.51 5.47 -23.95
N GLY A 215 -14.01 5.31 -25.19
CA GLY A 215 -14.59 6.38 -25.99
C GLY A 215 -13.66 6.94 -27.07
N PRO A 216 -14.20 7.78 -27.98
CA PRO A 216 -13.44 8.42 -29.04
C PRO A 216 -12.48 9.47 -28.47
N ASP A 217 -11.45 9.85 -29.24
CA ASP A 217 -10.38 10.77 -28.78
C ASP A 217 -10.85 12.09 -28.20
N ASN A 218 -12.00 12.59 -28.63
CA ASN A 218 -12.60 13.85 -28.15
C ASN A 218 -13.54 13.68 -26.94
N ALA A 219 -13.80 12.43 -26.50
CA ALA A 219 -14.71 12.12 -25.39
C ALA A 219 -14.26 10.87 -24.61
N ARG A 220 -12.95 10.80 -24.28
CA ARG A 220 -12.41 9.68 -23.50
C ARG A 220 -12.91 9.75 -22.06
N VAL A 221 -13.44 8.63 -21.58
CA VAL A 221 -13.86 8.43 -20.19
C VAL A 221 -12.92 7.41 -19.56
N MET A 222 -12.42 7.74 -18.38
CA MET A 222 -11.62 6.82 -17.59
C MET A 222 -12.50 6.18 -16.51
N THR A 223 -12.49 4.85 -16.45
CA THR A 223 -13.31 4.06 -15.52
C THR A 223 -12.60 3.76 -14.20
N THR A 224 -11.50 4.46 -13.91
CA THR A 224 -10.78 4.37 -12.63
C THR A 224 -10.46 5.76 -12.11
N LEU A 225 -10.51 5.94 -10.80
CA LEU A 225 -10.00 7.13 -10.12
C LEU A 225 -8.47 7.06 -9.91
N GLY A 226 -7.88 5.87 -10.09
CA GLY A 226 -6.45 5.62 -10.06
C GLY A 226 -5.88 5.44 -8.66
N ALA A 227 -5.58 6.53 -7.94
CA ALA A 227 -5.03 6.50 -6.60
C ALA A 227 -6.02 7.02 -5.57
N TYR A 228 -5.95 6.46 -4.35
CA TYR A 228 -6.84 6.78 -3.23
C TYR A 228 -6.03 7.22 -2.02
N GLY A 229 -6.36 8.39 -1.47
CA GLY A 229 -5.82 8.86 -0.20
C GLY A 229 -6.38 8.04 0.97
N ILE A 230 -5.54 7.72 1.94
CA ILE A 230 -5.95 7.06 3.18
C ILE A 230 -6.67 8.05 4.09
N ASP A 231 -6.16 9.26 4.19
CA ASP A 231 -6.85 10.41 4.77
C ASP A 231 -7.82 11.01 3.72
N ARG A 232 -8.87 11.68 4.18
CA ARG A 232 -9.96 12.18 3.32
C ARG A 232 -9.56 13.35 2.40
N ARG A 233 -8.39 13.29 1.76
CA ARG A 233 -7.93 14.34 0.84
C ARG A 233 -8.16 13.95 -0.62
N PRO A 234 -8.52 14.93 -1.49
CA PRO A 234 -8.66 14.69 -2.91
C PRO A 234 -7.36 14.12 -3.54
N PRO A 235 -7.44 13.42 -4.71
CA PRO A 235 -8.56 13.43 -5.64
C PRO A 235 -9.66 12.42 -5.30
N ALA A 236 -9.37 11.33 -4.58
CA ALA A 236 -10.34 10.34 -4.14
C ALA A 236 -9.92 9.80 -2.78
N ALA A 237 -10.85 9.71 -1.86
CA ALA A 237 -10.61 9.08 -0.55
C ALA A 237 -10.97 7.60 -0.59
N LEU A 238 -10.15 6.77 0.04
CA LEU A 238 -10.44 5.33 0.16
C LEU A 238 -11.77 5.11 0.90
N ALA A 239 -12.07 5.95 1.90
CA ALA A 239 -13.32 5.87 2.65
C ALA A 239 -14.58 6.07 1.77
N ASP A 240 -14.49 6.90 0.73
CA ASP A 240 -15.62 7.11 -0.19
C ASP A 240 -15.84 5.89 -1.08
N LEU A 241 -14.76 5.23 -1.53
CA LEU A 241 -14.83 3.96 -2.23
C LEU A 241 -15.45 2.87 -1.36
N GLU A 242 -15.00 2.75 -0.11
CA GLU A 242 -15.54 1.78 0.85
C GLU A 242 -17.04 2.02 1.12
N ALA A 243 -17.45 3.28 1.27
CA ALA A 243 -18.85 3.64 1.44
C ALA A 243 -19.70 3.29 0.20
N LEU A 244 -19.16 3.52 -1.01
CA LEU A 244 -19.80 3.13 -2.25
C LEU A 244 -19.96 1.60 -2.35
N VAL A 245 -18.93 0.84 -2.02
CA VAL A 245 -18.97 -0.64 -2.01
C VAL A 245 -20.05 -1.14 -1.03
N GLN A 246 -20.10 -0.56 0.18
CA GLN A 246 -21.13 -0.90 1.16
C GLN A 246 -22.55 -0.57 0.66
N LEU A 247 -22.72 0.58 0.01
CA LEU A 247 -24.00 0.98 -0.56
C LEU A 247 -24.46 0.00 -1.66
N LEU A 248 -23.56 -0.35 -2.59
CA LEU A 248 -23.84 -1.29 -3.67
C LEU A 248 -24.07 -2.73 -3.18
N GLY A 249 -23.54 -3.08 -2.02
CA GLY A 249 -23.73 -4.38 -1.38
C GLY A 249 -25.10 -4.58 -0.70
N ARG A 250 -25.90 -3.52 -0.50
CA ARG A 250 -27.22 -3.60 0.11
C ARG A 250 -28.20 -4.34 -0.80
N GLU A 251 -29.02 -5.21 -0.21
CA GLU A 251 -30.02 -6.01 -0.97
C GLU A 251 -31.06 -5.13 -1.69
N GLU A 252 -31.33 -3.95 -1.15
CA GLU A 252 -32.29 -2.98 -1.70
C GLU A 252 -31.78 -2.25 -2.95
N MET A 253 -30.46 -2.32 -3.25
CA MET A 253 -29.89 -1.66 -4.41
C MET A 253 -30.10 -2.48 -5.68
N ALA A 254 -30.82 -1.91 -6.62
CA ALA A 254 -30.98 -2.47 -7.95
C ALA A 254 -29.61 -2.52 -8.67
N ARG A 255 -29.03 -3.71 -8.79
CA ARG A 255 -27.71 -3.93 -9.44
C ARG A 255 -27.72 -3.71 -10.95
N GLY A 256 -28.91 -3.78 -11.59
CA GLY A 256 -29.07 -3.59 -13.02
C GLY A 256 -28.65 -2.19 -13.52
N PRO A 257 -29.20 -1.09 -12.97
CA PRO A 257 -28.82 0.27 -13.34
C PRO A 257 -27.33 0.57 -13.11
N ALA A 258 -26.75 0.09 -11.99
CA ALA A 258 -25.32 0.26 -11.72
C ALA A 258 -24.44 -0.45 -12.76
N ARG A 259 -24.85 -1.60 -13.28
CA ARG A 259 -24.15 -2.29 -14.38
C ARG A 259 -24.29 -1.56 -15.71
N GLN A 260 -25.45 -0.95 -15.99
CA GLN A 260 -25.67 -0.18 -17.23
C GLN A 260 -24.83 1.10 -17.30
N LEU A 261 -24.40 1.66 -16.17
CA LEU A 261 -23.48 2.80 -16.12
C LEU A 261 -22.03 2.40 -16.43
N LEU A 262 -21.72 1.11 -16.41
CA LEU A 262 -20.37 0.56 -16.65
C LEU A 262 -20.20 -0.08 -18.04
N THR A 263 -21.27 -0.12 -18.84
CA THR A 263 -21.29 -0.57 -20.24
C THR A 263 -21.48 0.59 -21.19
#